data_d06ee4a714a906d2cf3dfc0ef440e902
#
_entry.id   d06ee4a714a906d2cf3dfc0ef440e902
#
_cell.length_a   1.000
_cell.length_b   1.000
_cell.length_c   1.000
_cell.angle_alpha   90.00
_cell.angle_beta   90.00
_cell.angle_gamma   90.00
#
_symmetry.space_group_name_H-M   'P 1'
#
loop_
_entity.id
_entity.type
_entity.pdbx_description
1 polymer ?
#
loop_
_entity_poly.entity_id
_entity_poly.type
_entity_poly.pdbx_seq_one_letter_code
_entity_poly.pdbx_strand_id
1 'polypeptide(L)'
;MSTETPSFERRSWLSRQVERVTSPYQRFRHAALFHSVRVGVALFASIILTSALHLPYGLWASVTVLVVIGGLQHVGTIRKKAAERAVGTMIGATAGLLCIVQQSIIGSLALTYVLMSVFAGVCAFYAIGRTGYMALLAGITLCIVAGHGDNPIDVGLWRAGNVMIGIFIALVFSFTLPLYATFSWRYGLAGNLRKGARLYRCILHGAPLTAAQQNAAFADLSNGLVTLRALIPSTSKETGAPSYILEDIQREHRTILSALELLGAASASFSGEQRALFAVYCQPLERYTRASMIGMALALRSGRVTGLSFTASPPDVPNHDADGQALPEALEGPYWLAQRLAGRVGRLRELLSGFNGCWNLDGVKRATREGG
;
A
#
# COMPACT_ATOMS: atom_id res chain seq x y z
N MET A 1 -36.27 26.65 -36.62
CA MET A 1 -35.24 25.60 -36.52
C MET A 1 -33.95 26.30 -36.06
N SER A 2 -33.75 26.40 -34.76
CA SER A 2 -32.56 27.04 -34.16
C SER A 2 -31.56 25.94 -33.84
N THR A 3 -30.44 25.92 -34.55
CA THR A 3 -29.31 25.01 -34.31
C THR A 3 -28.48 25.55 -33.16
N GLU A 4 -28.69 24.99 -31.98
CA GLU A 4 -27.76 25.20 -30.84
C GLU A 4 -26.45 24.43 -31.12
N THR A 5 -25.40 25.17 -31.38
CA THR A 5 -24.03 24.65 -31.41
C THR A 5 -23.60 24.39 -29.97
N PRO A 6 -23.08 23.19 -29.61
CA PRO A 6 -22.58 22.92 -28.29
C PRO A 6 -21.32 23.76 -28.03
N SER A 7 -21.39 24.65 -27.07
CA SER A 7 -20.26 25.46 -26.60
C SER A 7 -19.24 24.52 -25.94
N PHE A 8 -18.14 24.22 -26.63
CA PHE A 8 -16.95 23.62 -26.05
C PHE A 8 -16.32 24.67 -25.08
N GLU A 9 -16.68 24.60 -23.79
CA GLU A 9 -15.97 25.34 -22.76
C GLU A 9 -14.47 25.01 -22.83
N ARG A 10 -13.66 25.95 -23.27
CA ARG A 10 -12.19 25.89 -23.21
C ARG A 10 -11.79 25.87 -21.73
N ARG A 11 -11.69 24.67 -21.15
CA ARG A 11 -11.11 24.50 -19.83
C ARG A 11 -9.75 25.20 -19.79
N SER A 12 -9.58 26.11 -18.84
CA SER A 12 -8.37 26.94 -18.72
C SER A 12 -7.14 26.03 -18.61
N TRP A 13 -5.98 26.49 -19.11
CA TRP A 13 -4.71 25.77 -19.00
C TRP A 13 -4.39 25.38 -17.56
N LEU A 14 -4.69 26.27 -16.62
CA LEU A 14 -4.51 26.03 -15.18
C LEU A 14 -5.37 24.86 -14.67
N SER A 15 -6.65 24.76 -15.08
CA SER A 15 -7.50 23.64 -14.65
C SER A 15 -6.99 22.29 -15.17
N ARG A 16 -6.46 22.26 -16.39
CA ARG A 16 -5.82 21.07 -16.97
C ARG A 16 -4.53 20.67 -16.25
N GLN A 17 -3.72 21.63 -15.81
CA GLN A 17 -2.52 21.36 -15.02
C GLN A 17 -2.87 20.87 -13.61
N VAL A 18 -3.85 21.47 -12.96
CA VAL A 18 -4.35 21.04 -11.65
C VAL A 18 -4.95 19.61 -11.74
N GLU A 19 -5.76 19.30 -12.76
CA GLU A 19 -6.27 17.95 -13.00
C GLU A 19 -5.16 16.93 -13.26
N ARG A 20 -4.09 17.30 -13.97
CA ARG A 20 -2.92 16.43 -14.17
C ARG A 20 -2.21 16.14 -12.86
N VAL A 21 -1.93 17.17 -12.05
CA VAL A 21 -1.21 17.03 -10.77
C VAL A 21 -2.06 16.32 -9.73
N THR A 22 -3.39 16.53 -9.73
CA THR A 22 -4.31 15.88 -8.79
C THR A 22 -4.77 14.49 -9.22
N SER A 23 -4.39 14.02 -10.43
CA SER A 23 -4.79 12.68 -10.88
C SER A 23 -4.28 11.60 -9.93
N PRO A 24 -5.08 10.56 -9.58
CA PRO A 24 -4.68 9.50 -8.67
C PRO A 24 -3.39 8.78 -9.11
N TYR A 25 -3.19 8.66 -10.42
CA TYR A 25 -1.99 8.02 -10.98
C TYR A 25 -0.72 8.86 -10.76
N GLN A 26 -0.79 10.18 -10.92
CA GLN A 26 0.36 11.05 -10.66
C GLN A 26 0.73 11.07 -9.17
N ARG A 27 -0.29 11.09 -8.29
CA ARG A 27 -0.08 10.96 -6.85
C ARG A 27 0.61 9.64 -6.48
N PHE A 28 0.23 8.54 -7.12
CA PHE A 28 0.92 7.26 -6.93
C PHE A 28 2.36 7.31 -7.44
N ARG A 29 2.57 7.81 -8.67
CA ARG A 29 3.90 7.84 -9.29
C ARG A 29 4.88 8.72 -8.51
N HIS A 30 4.41 9.81 -7.96
CA HIS A 30 5.20 10.79 -7.21
C HIS A 30 4.84 10.81 -5.72
N ALA A 31 4.39 9.66 -5.18
CA ALA A 31 3.91 9.57 -3.80
C ALA A 31 4.94 10.07 -2.77
N ALA A 32 6.23 9.77 -2.97
CA ALA A 32 7.30 10.26 -2.11
C ALA A 32 7.40 11.79 -2.12
N LEU A 33 7.32 12.43 -3.29
CA LEU A 33 7.38 13.89 -3.42
C LEU A 33 6.17 14.56 -2.75
N PHE A 34 4.95 14.07 -3.04
CA PHE A 34 3.74 14.58 -2.39
C PHE A 34 3.78 14.42 -0.87
N HIS A 35 4.31 13.29 -0.42
CA HIS A 35 4.50 13.03 1.00
C HIS A 35 5.51 14.01 1.62
N SER A 36 6.68 14.20 0.99
CA SER A 36 7.72 15.12 1.48
C SER A 36 7.20 16.56 1.59
N VAL A 37 6.48 17.02 0.57
CA VAL A 37 5.84 18.36 0.59
C VAL A 37 4.82 18.45 1.73
N ARG A 38 3.96 17.44 1.89
CA ARG A 38 2.97 17.38 2.97
C ARG A 38 3.63 17.48 4.35
N VAL A 39 4.70 16.71 4.59
CA VAL A 39 5.41 16.71 5.87
C VAL A 39 6.09 18.04 6.11
N GLY A 40 6.76 18.59 5.10
CA GLY A 40 7.43 19.89 5.21
C GLY A 40 6.46 21.03 5.54
N VAL A 41 5.32 21.10 4.82
CA VAL A 41 4.30 22.14 5.07
C VAL A 41 3.63 21.94 6.45
N ALA A 42 3.36 20.70 6.88
CA ALA A 42 2.79 20.43 8.20
C ALA A 42 3.76 20.82 9.32
N LEU A 43 5.05 20.52 9.16
CA LEU A 43 6.09 20.91 10.11
C LEU A 43 6.21 22.44 10.18
N PHE A 44 6.25 23.11 9.03
CA PHE A 44 6.31 24.58 8.96
C PHE A 44 5.10 25.23 9.63
N ALA A 45 3.89 24.72 9.37
CA ALA A 45 2.67 25.16 10.02
C ALA A 45 2.72 24.97 11.55
N SER A 46 3.28 23.83 12.01
CA SER A 46 3.47 23.57 13.44
C SER A 46 4.41 24.59 14.09
N ILE A 47 5.53 24.89 13.44
CA ILE A 47 6.51 25.87 13.94
C ILE A 47 5.87 27.26 14.01
N ILE A 48 5.21 27.72 12.93
CA ILE A 48 4.57 29.03 12.91
C ILE A 48 3.49 29.12 14.00
N LEU A 49 2.62 28.12 14.10
CA LEU A 49 1.51 28.12 15.07
C LEU A 49 2.04 28.22 16.51
N THR A 50 3.00 27.35 16.86
CA THR A 50 3.55 27.34 18.23
C THR A 50 4.36 28.58 18.56
N SER A 51 5.07 29.16 17.57
CA SER A 51 5.82 30.40 17.73
C SER A 51 4.90 31.61 17.82
N ALA A 52 3.89 31.72 16.96
CA ALA A 52 2.94 32.83 16.96
C ALA A 52 2.10 32.91 18.26
N LEU A 53 1.75 31.73 18.80
CA LEU A 53 1.02 31.65 20.08
C LEU A 53 1.93 31.64 21.30
N HIS A 54 3.26 31.81 21.13
CA HIS A 54 4.27 31.77 22.19
C HIS A 54 4.11 30.55 23.13
N LEU A 55 3.77 29.36 22.56
CA LEU A 55 3.51 28.17 23.35
C LEU A 55 4.81 27.63 23.98
N PRO A 56 4.87 27.50 25.31
CA PRO A 56 6.02 26.88 25.97
C PRO A 56 6.23 25.45 25.45
N TYR A 57 7.47 25.07 25.19
CA TYR A 57 7.82 23.72 24.71
C TYR A 57 7.17 23.34 23.36
N GLY A 58 6.83 24.28 22.48
CA GLY A 58 6.20 24.04 21.16
C GLY A 58 6.92 23.06 20.25
N LEU A 59 8.22 22.81 20.49
CA LEU A 59 8.99 21.77 19.81
C LEU A 59 8.30 20.40 19.83
N TRP A 60 7.58 20.04 20.89
CA TRP A 60 6.90 18.75 21.02
C TRP A 60 5.73 18.58 20.04
N ALA A 61 5.11 19.68 19.62
CA ALA A 61 4.12 19.64 18.53
C ALA A 61 4.79 19.26 17.20
N SER A 62 5.92 19.88 16.88
CA SER A 62 6.69 19.60 15.66
C SER A 62 7.26 18.20 15.62
N VAL A 63 7.83 17.69 16.72
CA VAL A 63 8.27 16.30 16.87
C VAL A 63 7.10 15.33 16.66
N THR A 64 5.92 15.66 17.21
CA THR A 64 4.73 14.81 17.04
C THR A 64 4.24 14.76 15.61
N VAL A 65 4.23 15.88 14.88
CA VAL A 65 3.94 15.90 13.43
C VAL A 65 4.84 14.90 12.69
N LEU A 66 6.17 14.97 12.91
CA LEU A 66 7.11 14.06 12.27
C LEU A 66 6.87 12.59 12.64
N VAL A 67 6.60 12.30 13.92
CA VAL A 67 6.34 10.93 14.38
C VAL A 67 5.06 10.35 13.79
N VAL A 68 4.01 11.16 13.65
CA VAL A 68 2.70 10.70 13.13
C VAL A 68 2.70 10.55 11.62
N ILE A 69 3.26 11.51 10.88
CA ILE A 69 3.21 11.50 9.40
C ILE A 69 4.56 11.44 8.72
N GLY A 70 5.69 11.36 9.43
CA GLY A 70 7.04 11.41 8.84
C GLY A 70 7.38 10.23 7.91
N GLY A 71 6.80 9.04 8.12
CA GLY A 71 6.92 7.90 7.19
C GLY A 71 5.88 7.95 6.09
N LEU A 72 6.19 7.39 4.89
CA LEU A 72 5.21 7.25 3.80
C LEU A 72 4.04 6.39 4.26
N GLN A 73 2.92 7.01 4.55
CA GLN A 73 1.76 6.35 5.13
C GLN A 73 0.46 6.74 4.44
N HIS A 74 -0.44 5.78 4.36
CA HIS A 74 -1.79 5.95 3.82
C HIS A 74 -2.74 6.44 4.93
N VAL A 75 -3.83 7.09 4.55
CA VAL A 75 -4.81 7.71 5.47
C VAL A 75 -5.25 6.77 6.59
N GLY A 76 -5.56 5.52 6.27
CA GLY A 76 -5.99 4.52 7.27
C GLY A 76 -4.93 4.20 8.33
N THR A 77 -3.66 4.20 7.95
CA THR A 77 -2.53 3.95 8.86
C THR A 77 -2.23 5.18 9.72
N ILE A 78 -2.34 6.38 9.15
CA ILE A 78 -2.10 7.65 9.87
C ILE A 78 -3.13 7.81 11.00
N ARG A 79 -4.43 7.56 10.72
CA ARG A 79 -5.48 7.63 11.74
C ARG A 79 -5.21 6.68 12.92
N LYS A 80 -4.79 5.45 12.63
CA LYS A 80 -4.42 4.47 13.67
C LYS A 80 -3.25 4.98 14.50
N LYS A 81 -2.16 5.43 13.87
CA LYS A 81 -0.99 5.96 14.58
C LYS A 81 -1.29 7.21 15.40
N ALA A 82 -2.12 8.11 14.87
CA ALA A 82 -2.56 9.30 15.60
C ALA A 82 -3.35 8.92 16.86
N ALA A 83 -4.27 7.97 16.76
CA ALA A 83 -5.03 7.47 17.90
C ALA A 83 -4.12 6.78 18.94
N GLU A 84 -3.22 5.89 18.49
CA GLU A 84 -2.25 5.23 19.38
C GLU A 84 -1.31 6.25 20.05
N ARG A 85 -0.90 7.30 19.33
CA ARG A 85 -0.11 8.41 19.88
C ARG A 85 -0.87 9.16 20.94
N ALA A 86 -2.14 9.51 20.71
CA ALA A 86 -2.97 10.24 21.65
C ALA A 86 -3.16 9.42 22.94
N VAL A 87 -3.60 8.17 22.82
CA VAL A 87 -3.86 7.29 23.96
C VAL A 87 -2.58 7.01 24.74
N GLY A 88 -1.48 6.65 24.07
CA GLY A 88 -0.19 6.43 24.73
C GLY A 88 0.31 7.66 25.48
N THR A 89 0.16 8.85 24.87
CA THR A 89 0.52 10.13 25.51
C THR A 89 -0.35 10.40 26.76
N MET A 90 -1.66 10.17 26.68
CA MET A 90 -2.54 10.35 27.85
C MET A 90 -2.18 9.42 28.99
N ILE A 91 -1.97 8.13 28.71
CA ILE A 91 -1.57 7.14 29.73
C ILE A 91 -0.22 7.53 30.36
N GLY A 92 0.78 7.84 29.52
CA GLY A 92 2.11 8.21 30.01
C GLY A 92 2.12 9.53 30.78
N ALA A 93 1.36 10.54 30.32
CA ALA A 93 1.23 11.82 31.02
C ALA A 93 0.57 11.65 32.39
N THR A 94 -0.53 10.88 32.46
CA THR A 94 -1.19 10.58 33.73
C THR A 94 -0.25 9.87 34.73
N ALA A 95 0.45 8.84 34.25
CA ALA A 95 1.43 8.14 35.09
C ALA A 95 2.59 9.06 35.54
N GLY A 96 3.10 9.93 34.66
CA GLY A 96 4.13 10.90 34.97
C GLY A 96 3.68 11.93 36.01
N LEU A 97 2.46 12.46 35.85
CA LEU A 97 1.88 13.37 36.85
C LEU A 97 1.69 12.70 38.22
N LEU A 98 1.25 11.44 38.23
CA LEU A 98 1.15 10.67 39.49
C LEU A 98 2.52 10.51 40.16
N CYS A 99 3.58 10.29 39.40
CA CYS A 99 4.94 10.24 39.94
C CYS A 99 5.37 11.59 40.52
N ILE A 100 5.06 12.73 39.88
CA ILE A 100 5.36 14.07 40.40
C ILE A 100 4.57 14.34 41.68
N VAL A 101 3.27 14.01 41.71
CA VAL A 101 2.43 14.19 42.91
C VAL A 101 2.93 13.32 44.06
N GLN A 102 3.30 12.06 43.80
CA GLN A 102 3.89 11.18 44.80
C GLN A 102 5.17 11.79 45.36
N GLN A 103 6.05 12.33 44.50
CA GLN A 103 7.28 12.98 44.93
C GLN A 103 6.98 14.22 45.78
N SER A 104 5.99 15.02 45.43
CA SER A 104 5.58 16.20 46.17
C SER A 104 5.01 15.90 47.58
N ILE A 105 4.29 14.77 47.71
CA ILE A 105 3.63 14.37 48.97
C ILE A 105 4.59 13.59 49.88
N ILE A 106 5.28 12.59 49.31
CA ILE A 106 6.11 11.64 50.11
C ILE A 106 7.57 12.08 50.19
N GLY A 107 8.06 12.86 49.17
CA GLY A 107 9.43 13.35 49.14
C GLY A 107 10.51 12.29 48.88
N SER A 108 10.12 11.08 48.39
CA SER A 108 11.05 9.97 48.22
C SER A 108 11.39 9.77 46.72
N LEU A 109 12.55 10.26 46.28
CA LEU A 109 13.08 10.06 44.91
C LEU A 109 13.29 8.57 44.59
N ALA A 110 13.74 7.77 45.59
CA ALA A 110 13.94 6.34 45.37
C ALA A 110 12.63 5.64 45.00
N LEU A 111 11.53 5.97 45.65
CA LEU A 111 10.20 5.44 45.30
C LEU A 111 9.77 5.86 43.91
N THR A 112 10.01 7.13 43.52
CA THR A 112 9.72 7.65 42.17
C THR A 112 10.45 6.85 41.08
N TYR A 113 11.76 6.59 41.29
CA TYR A 113 12.56 5.80 40.35
C TYR A 113 12.05 4.36 40.19
N VAL A 114 11.68 3.73 41.30
CA VAL A 114 11.09 2.37 41.29
C VAL A 114 9.78 2.37 40.55
N LEU A 115 8.86 3.31 40.81
CA LEU A 115 7.57 3.41 40.12
C LEU A 115 7.73 3.64 38.64
N MET A 116 8.62 4.56 38.22
CA MET A 116 8.92 4.82 36.82
C MET A 116 9.49 3.58 36.11
N SER A 117 10.43 2.87 36.81
CA SER A 117 11.05 1.67 36.25
C SER A 117 10.04 0.52 36.08
N VAL A 118 9.17 0.32 37.07
CA VAL A 118 8.09 -0.70 36.98
C VAL A 118 7.13 -0.37 35.85
N PHE A 119 6.68 0.89 35.75
CA PHE A 119 5.79 1.30 34.68
C PHE A 119 6.45 1.14 33.31
N ALA A 120 7.71 1.53 33.14
CA ALA A 120 8.47 1.36 31.92
C ALA A 120 8.62 -0.14 31.58
N GLY A 121 8.86 -1.01 32.56
CA GLY A 121 8.90 -2.46 32.36
C GLY A 121 7.57 -3.03 31.87
N VAL A 122 6.44 -2.58 32.42
CA VAL A 122 5.10 -2.94 31.98
C VAL A 122 4.88 -2.46 30.53
N CYS A 123 5.26 -1.21 30.24
CA CYS A 123 5.19 -0.70 28.87
C CYS A 123 6.04 -1.51 27.91
N ALA A 124 7.25 -1.91 28.29
CA ALA A 124 8.14 -2.73 27.47
C ALA A 124 7.54 -4.12 27.19
N PHE A 125 6.90 -4.73 28.18
CA PHE A 125 6.19 -6.00 28.00
C PHE A 125 5.09 -5.90 26.94
N TYR A 126 4.22 -4.88 27.04
CA TYR A 126 3.16 -4.66 26.05
C TYR A 126 3.67 -4.14 24.69
N ALA A 127 4.90 -3.59 24.65
CA ALA A 127 5.51 -3.11 23.40
C ALA A 127 5.80 -4.23 22.40
N ILE A 128 5.94 -5.47 22.85
CA ILE A 128 6.17 -6.65 21.98
C ILE A 128 4.88 -7.07 21.25
N GLY A 129 3.70 -6.67 21.75
CA GLY A 129 2.41 -7.10 21.24
C GLY A 129 1.76 -6.17 20.20
N ARG A 130 0.45 -6.38 19.99
CA ARG A 130 -0.37 -5.58 19.05
C ARG A 130 -0.48 -4.09 19.41
N THR A 131 -0.31 -3.75 20.67
CA THR A 131 -0.36 -2.38 21.22
C THR A 131 1.03 -1.75 21.33
N GLY A 132 2.04 -2.36 20.71
CA GLY A 132 3.45 -2.05 20.89
C GLY A 132 3.79 -0.58 20.76
N TYR A 133 3.31 0.09 19.72
CA TYR A 133 3.56 1.50 19.51
C TYR A 133 2.95 2.39 20.63
N MET A 134 1.71 2.10 21.05
CA MET A 134 1.01 2.82 22.09
C MET A 134 1.71 2.66 23.46
N ALA A 135 2.11 1.44 23.81
CA ALA A 135 2.81 1.15 25.07
C ALA A 135 4.19 1.82 25.12
N LEU A 136 4.97 1.75 24.02
CA LEU A 136 6.24 2.45 23.89
C LEU A 136 6.08 3.95 24.11
N LEU A 137 5.06 4.56 23.51
CA LEU A 137 4.77 5.97 23.65
C LEU A 137 4.35 6.35 25.08
N ALA A 138 3.62 5.49 25.78
CA ALA A 138 3.27 5.71 27.17
C ALA A 138 4.53 5.76 28.05
N GLY A 139 5.47 4.83 27.87
CA GLY A 139 6.75 4.84 28.58
C GLY A 139 7.60 6.09 28.28
N ILE A 140 7.71 6.45 27.00
CA ILE A 140 8.43 7.68 26.60
C ILE A 140 7.78 8.92 27.21
N THR A 141 6.44 9.02 27.19
CA THR A 141 5.72 10.18 27.70
C THR A 141 5.83 10.29 29.22
N LEU A 142 5.80 9.15 29.93
CA LEU A 142 6.11 9.12 31.37
C LEU A 142 7.44 9.82 31.66
N CYS A 143 8.52 9.40 30.98
CA CYS A 143 9.85 9.99 31.18
C CYS A 143 9.89 11.48 30.80
N ILE A 144 9.18 11.88 29.75
CA ILE A 144 9.11 13.28 29.31
C ILE A 144 8.39 14.14 30.34
N VAL A 145 7.30 13.66 30.92
CA VAL A 145 6.48 14.41 31.89
C VAL A 145 7.14 14.42 33.26
N ALA A 146 7.50 13.26 33.78
CA ALA A 146 8.09 13.15 35.12
C ALA A 146 9.55 13.66 35.21
N GLY A 147 10.30 13.63 34.09
CA GLY A 147 11.75 13.84 34.13
C GLY A 147 12.41 12.75 35.00
N HIS A 148 13.14 13.20 36.00
CA HIS A 148 13.61 12.32 37.07
C HIS A 148 12.80 12.50 38.39
N GLY A 149 11.54 12.98 38.27
CA GLY A 149 10.64 13.22 39.39
C GLY A 149 10.66 14.65 39.89
N ASP A 150 11.50 15.49 39.32
CA ASP A 150 11.73 16.89 39.73
C ASP A 150 11.12 17.93 38.79
N ASN A 151 10.45 17.48 37.70
CA ASN A 151 9.81 18.40 36.77
C ASN A 151 8.61 19.12 37.41
N PRO A 152 8.46 20.43 37.22
CA PRO A 152 7.23 21.14 37.56
C PRO A 152 6.03 20.57 36.77
N ILE A 153 4.86 20.53 37.40
CA ILE A 153 3.63 19.97 36.84
C ILE A 153 3.24 20.69 35.53
N ASP A 154 3.41 22.02 35.47
CA ASP A 154 3.12 22.85 34.31
C ASP A 154 3.95 22.44 33.08
N VAL A 155 5.22 22.10 33.27
CA VAL A 155 6.11 21.61 32.18
C VAL A 155 5.55 20.31 31.59
N GLY A 156 5.12 19.37 32.42
CA GLY A 156 4.51 18.13 31.97
C GLY A 156 3.21 18.34 31.19
N LEU A 157 2.35 19.22 31.67
CA LEU A 157 1.08 19.57 31.01
C LEU A 157 1.30 20.25 29.67
N TRP A 158 2.22 21.23 29.58
CA TRP A 158 2.55 21.89 28.32
C TRP A 158 3.11 20.93 27.28
N ARG A 159 3.98 19.98 27.70
CA ARG A 159 4.51 18.95 26.79
C ARG A 159 3.39 18.04 26.24
N ALA A 160 2.51 17.56 27.13
CA ALA A 160 1.37 16.73 26.72
C ALA A 160 0.41 17.50 25.80
N GLY A 161 0.08 18.76 26.11
CA GLY A 161 -0.76 19.63 25.30
C GLY A 161 -0.19 19.86 23.89
N ASN A 162 1.11 20.15 23.80
CA ASN A 162 1.79 20.30 22.51
C ASN A 162 1.79 19.02 21.67
N VAL A 163 1.89 17.85 22.28
CA VAL A 163 1.73 16.57 21.55
C VAL A 163 0.33 16.48 20.95
N MET A 164 -0.72 16.86 21.67
CA MET A 164 -2.09 16.87 21.13
C MET A 164 -2.27 17.85 19.97
N ILE A 165 -1.68 19.06 20.06
CA ILE A 165 -1.64 20.03 18.98
C ILE A 165 -0.94 19.41 17.74
N GLY A 166 0.20 18.78 17.93
CA GLY A 166 0.93 18.10 16.86
C GLY A 166 0.14 16.99 16.19
N ILE A 167 -0.62 16.19 16.95
CA ILE A 167 -1.53 15.17 16.42
C ILE A 167 -2.62 15.82 15.57
N PHE A 168 -3.23 16.90 16.03
CA PHE A 168 -4.27 17.63 15.32
C PHE A 168 -3.74 18.16 13.98
N ILE A 169 -2.59 18.83 13.98
CA ILE A 169 -1.93 19.34 12.76
C ILE A 169 -1.65 18.17 11.78
N ALA A 170 -1.08 17.08 12.28
CA ALA A 170 -0.78 15.91 11.47
C ALA A 170 -2.03 15.33 10.79
N LEU A 171 -3.16 15.25 11.49
CA LEU A 171 -4.44 14.81 10.95
C LEU A 171 -4.98 15.77 9.88
N VAL A 172 -4.99 17.08 10.14
CA VAL A 172 -5.45 18.09 9.18
C VAL A 172 -4.68 17.97 7.85
N PHE A 173 -3.35 17.93 7.89
CA PHE A 173 -2.54 17.79 6.69
C PHE A 173 -2.64 16.39 6.04
N SER A 174 -2.95 15.36 6.82
CA SER A 174 -3.22 14.03 6.28
C SER A 174 -4.50 13.99 5.45
N PHE A 175 -5.55 14.73 5.85
CA PHE A 175 -6.83 14.79 5.12
C PHE A 175 -6.79 15.77 3.93
N THR A 176 -5.99 16.82 4.01
CA THR A 176 -5.86 17.79 2.92
C THR A 176 -5.17 17.22 1.68
N LEU A 177 -4.15 16.37 1.87
CA LEU A 177 -3.41 15.69 0.80
C LEU A 177 -3.45 14.16 1.01
N PRO A 178 -4.61 13.51 0.83
CA PRO A 178 -4.76 12.10 1.14
C PRO A 178 -3.99 11.21 0.16
N LEU A 179 -3.22 10.27 0.69
CA LEU A 179 -2.64 9.15 -0.04
C LEU A 179 -3.45 7.89 0.30
N TYR A 180 -4.24 7.43 -0.67
CA TYR A 180 -5.07 6.23 -0.49
C TYR A 180 -4.28 4.96 -0.83
N ALA A 181 -4.33 3.99 0.07
CA ALA A 181 -3.74 2.67 -0.14
C ALA A 181 -4.37 1.94 -1.34
N THR A 182 -5.66 2.15 -1.58
CA THR A 182 -6.41 1.56 -2.68
C THR A 182 -5.80 1.88 -4.03
N PHE A 183 -5.42 3.15 -4.29
CA PHE A 183 -4.76 3.51 -5.55
C PHE A 183 -3.35 2.91 -5.66
N SER A 184 -2.59 2.90 -4.55
CA SER A 184 -1.26 2.28 -4.52
C SER A 184 -1.34 0.78 -4.78
N TRP A 185 -2.32 0.09 -4.21
CA TRP A 185 -2.59 -1.32 -4.44
C TRP A 185 -3.02 -1.59 -5.90
N ARG A 186 -3.97 -0.82 -6.44
CA ARG A 186 -4.44 -0.96 -7.83
C ARG A 186 -3.32 -0.80 -8.84
N TYR A 187 -2.56 0.29 -8.73
CA TYR A 187 -1.48 0.59 -9.68
C TYR A 187 -0.27 -0.33 -9.51
N GLY A 188 0.01 -0.74 -8.28
CA GLY A 188 1.05 -1.73 -7.98
C GLY A 188 0.71 -3.09 -8.59
N LEU A 189 -0.51 -3.59 -8.39
CA LEU A 189 -0.97 -4.85 -9.00
C LEU A 189 -0.98 -4.76 -10.54
N ALA A 190 -1.48 -3.65 -11.10
CA ALA A 190 -1.43 -3.40 -12.54
C ALA A 190 0.00 -3.42 -13.09
N GLY A 191 0.94 -2.84 -12.34
CA GLY A 191 2.36 -2.85 -12.67
C GLY A 191 2.95 -4.26 -12.70
N ASN A 192 2.68 -5.05 -11.66
CA ASN A 192 3.15 -6.44 -11.57
C ASN A 192 2.55 -7.32 -12.66
N LEU A 193 1.25 -7.21 -12.94
CA LEU A 193 0.62 -7.96 -14.04
C LEU A 193 1.25 -7.63 -15.40
N ARG A 194 1.57 -6.36 -15.68
CA ARG A 194 2.27 -5.97 -16.91
C ARG A 194 3.69 -6.51 -17.00
N LYS A 195 4.41 -6.49 -15.88
CA LYS A 195 5.76 -7.07 -15.81
C LYS A 195 5.71 -8.58 -16.02
N GLY A 196 4.76 -9.26 -15.37
CA GLY A 196 4.51 -10.69 -15.54
C GLY A 196 4.17 -11.07 -16.98
N ALA A 197 3.27 -10.31 -17.63
CA ALA A 197 2.90 -10.52 -19.03
C ALA A 197 4.09 -10.34 -19.99
N ARG A 198 5.00 -9.40 -19.70
CA ARG A 198 6.24 -9.22 -20.48
C ARG A 198 7.22 -10.36 -20.26
N LEU A 199 7.40 -10.74 -19.00
CA LEU A 199 8.30 -11.84 -18.64
C LEU A 199 7.84 -13.16 -19.27
N TYR A 200 6.53 -13.45 -19.25
CA TYR A 200 5.97 -14.65 -19.91
C TYR A 200 6.29 -14.69 -21.39
N ARG A 201 6.16 -13.56 -22.10
CA ARG A 201 6.56 -13.46 -23.52
C ARG A 201 8.07 -13.71 -23.69
N CYS A 202 8.91 -13.15 -22.83
CA CYS A 202 10.36 -13.37 -22.92
C CYS A 202 10.73 -14.85 -22.68
N ILE A 203 10.03 -15.53 -21.77
CA ILE A 203 10.22 -16.96 -21.51
C ILE A 203 9.91 -17.79 -22.75
N LEU A 204 8.84 -17.49 -23.47
CA LEU A 204 8.39 -18.28 -24.62
C LEU A 204 9.15 -17.96 -25.91
N HIS A 205 9.39 -16.69 -26.21
CA HIS A 205 9.89 -16.23 -27.50
C HIS A 205 11.23 -15.49 -27.46
N GLY A 206 11.69 -15.16 -26.25
CA GLY A 206 12.93 -14.39 -26.09
C GLY A 206 14.20 -15.25 -26.21
N ALA A 207 15.35 -14.59 -26.39
CA ALA A 207 16.63 -15.21 -26.12
C ALA A 207 16.67 -15.71 -24.66
N PRO A 208 17.39 -16.81 -24.38
CA PRO A 208 17.52 -17.31 -23.03
C PRO A 208 18.00 -16.20 -22.08
N LEU A 209 17.21 -15.90 -21.06
CA LEU A 209 17.61 -14.96 -20.02
C LEU A 209 18.77 -15.58 -19.23
N THR A 210 19.81 -14.78 -18.96
CA THR A 210 20.83 -15.22 -18.01
C THR A 210 20.21 -15.43 -16.64
N ALA A 211 20.79 -16.32 -15.83
CA ALA A 211 20.30 -16.57 -14.47
C ALA A 211 20.22 -15.26 -13.65
N ALA A 212 21.17 -14.34 -13.83
CA ALA A 212 21.15 -13.04 -13.15
C ALA A 212 19.97 -12.17 -13.60
N GLN A 213 19.65 -12.12 -14.89
CA GLN A 213 18.51 -11.37 -15.42
C GLN A 213 17.17 -11.97 -14.94
N GLN A 214 17.09 -13.29 -14.93
CA GLN A 214 15.91 -14.01 -14.45
C GLN A 214 15.68 -13.73 -12.96
N ASN A 215 16.71 -13.89 -12.13
CA ASN A 215 16.64 -13.62 -10.69
C ASN A 215 16.26 -12.16 -10.42
N ALA A 216 16.82 -11.20 -11.14
CA ALA A 216 16.47 -9.79 -10.99
C ALA A 216 15.01 -9.50 -11.35
N ALA A 217 14.48 -10.10 -12.43
CA ALA A 217 13.09 -9.94 -12.84
C ALA A 217 12.11 -10.52 -11.79
N PHE A 218 12.41 -11.71 -11.26
CA PHE A 218 11.57 -12.32 -10.22
C PHE A 218 11.69 -11.61 -8.87
N ALA A 219 12.87 -11.13 -8.50
CA ALA A 219 13.06 -10.31 -7.30
C ALA A 219 12.21 -9.02 -7.35
N ASP A 220 12.17 -8.33 -8.50
CA ASP A 220 11.35 -7.13 -8.70
C ASP A 220 9.85 -7.45 -8.57
N LEU A 221 9.37 -8.56 -9.16
CA LEU A 221 7.98 -9.01 -9.05
C LEU A 221 7.63 -9.40 -7.60
N SER A 222 8.52 -10.11 -6.91
CA SER A 222 8.33 -10.54 -5.52
C SER A 222 8.31 -9.34 -4.55
N ASN A 223 9.18 -8.36 -4.75
CA ASN A 223 9.16 -7.11 -3.98
C ASN A 223 7.83 -6.37 -4.16
N GLY A 224 7.31 -6.33 -5.40
CA GLY A 224 5.97 -5.81 -5.67
C GLY A 224 4.88 -6.58 -4.93
N LEU A 225 4.96 -7.92 -4.89
CA LEU A 225 4.02 -8.78 -4.17
C LEU A 225 4.00 -8.49 -2.66
N VAL A 226 5.19 -8.35 -2.04
CA VAL A 226 5.34 -8.01 -0.60
C VAL A 226 4.74 -6.63 -0.31
N THR A 227 5.03 -5.64 -1.16
CA THR A 227 4.48 -4.30 -1.03
C THR A 227 2.95 -4.29 -1.10
N LEU A 228 2.36 -5.03 -2.05
CA LEU A 228 0.91 -5.16 -2.18
C LEU A 228 0.26 -5.80 -0.96
N ARG A 229 0.89 -6.85 -0.39
CA ARG A 229 0.41 -7.50 0.84
C ARG A 229 0.36 -6.54 2.02
N ALA A 230 1.38 -5.69 2.16
CA ALA A 230 1.43 -4.69 3.23
C ALA A 230 0.29 -3.64 3.12
N LEU A 231 -0.26 -3.43 1.92
CA LEU A 231 -1.36 -2.49 1.70
C LEU A 231 -2.75 -3.07 2.03
N ILE A 232 -2.91 -4.40 2.12
CA ILE A 232 -4.21 -5.06 2.32
C ILE A 232 -5.00 -4.48 3.51
N PRO A 233 -4.43 -4.35 4.74
CA PRO A 233 -5.19 -3.85 5.88
C PRO A 233 -5.70 -2.41 5.68
N SER A 234 -4.92 -1.57 5.01
CA SER A 234 -5.31 -0.18 4.73
C SER A 234 -6.33 -0.10 3.61
N THR A 235 -6.15 -0.89 2.54
CA THR A 235 -7.08 -0.98 1.41
C THR A 235 -8.45 -1.50 1.87
N SER A 236 -8.48 -2.56 2.69
CA SER A 236 -9.74 -3.09 3.27
C SER A 236 -10.50 -2.02 4.05
N LYS A 237 -9.81 -1.23 4.88
CA LYS A 237 -10.45 -0.13 5.63
C LYS A 237 -10.94 1.03 4.76
N GLU A 238 -10.23 1.34 3.68
CA GLU A 238 -10.58 2.43 2.77
C GLU A 238 -11.75 2.08 1.85
N THR A 239 -11.87 0.82 1.45
CA THR A 239 -12.88 0.33 0.50
C THR A 239 -14.07 -0.32 1.18
N GLY A 240 -13.98 -0.67 2.46
CA GLY A 240 -14.95 -1.51 3.15
C GLY A 240 -14.94 -2.98 2.68
N ALA A 241 -14.01 -3.36 1.80
CA ALA A 241 -13.89 -4.73 1.31
C ALA A 241 -13.39 -5.67 2.42
N PRO A 242 -13.99 -6.86 2.57
CA PRO A 242 -13.48 -7.85 3.51
C PRO A 242 -12.04 -8.23 3.19
N SER A 243 -11.18 -8.32 4.22
CA SER A 243 -9.75 -8.60 4.04
C SER A 243 -9.47 -9.91 3.30
N TYR A 244 -10.32 -10.94 3.53
CA TYR A 244 -10.12 -12.26 2.93
C TYR A 244 -10.15 -12.24 1.40
N ILE A 245 -10.92 -11.31 0.80
CA ILE A 245 -10.98 -11.16 -0.66
C ILE A 245 -9.70 -10.60 -1.24
N LEU A 246 -9.16 -9.56 -0.58
CA LEU A 246 -7.87 -8.99 -0.98
C LEU A 246 -6.73 -10.01 -0.77
N GLU A 247 -6.86 -10.87 0.25
CA GLU A 247 -5.95 -11.97 0.51
C GLU A 247 -6.06 -13.08 -0.54
N ASP A 248 -7.27 -13.38 -1.04
CA ASP A 248 -7.48 -14.32 -2.14
C ASP A 248 -6.88 -13.80 -3.45
N ILE A 249 -7.10 -12.53 -3.79
CA ILE A 249 -6.44 -11.87 -4.92
C ILE A 249 -4.91 -11.96 -4.78
N GLN A 250 -4.39 -11.69 -3.59
CA GLN A 250 -2.97 -11.78 -3.29
C GLN A 250 -2.42 -13.21 -3.43
N ARG A 251 -3.20 -14.20 -3.03
CA ARG A 251 -2.86 -15.64 -3.15
C ARG A 251 -2.77 -16.06 -4.62
N GLU A 252 -3.77 -15.70 -5.43
CA GLU A 252 -3.75 -16.00 -6.86
C GLU A 252 -2.60 -15.29 -7.56
N HIS A 253 -2.35 -14.00 -7.24
CA HIS A 253 -1.22 -13.26 -7.77
C HIS A 253 0.12 -13.94 -7.43
N ARG A 254 0.31 -14.39 -6.19
CA ARG A 254 1.52 -15.13 -5.78
C ARG A 254 1.67 -16.44 -6.57
N THR A 255 0.57 -17.20 -6.72
CA THR A 255 0.59 -18.46 -7.47
C THR A 255 0.95 -18.25 -8.94
N ILE A 256 0.46 -17.16 -9.55
CA ILE A 256 0.83 -16.76 -10.90
C ILE A 256 2.34 -16.49 -11.00
N LEU A 257 2.93 -15.76 -10.05
CA LEU A 257 4.36 -15.47 -10.05
C LEU A 257 5.19 -16.74 -9.87
N SER A 258 4.79 -17.64 -8.97
CA SER A 258 5.48 -18.92 -8.77
C SER A 258 5.40 -19.81 -10.01
N ALA A 259 4.26 -19.84 -10.71
CA ALA A 259 4.13 -20.59 -11.96
C ALA A 259 5.03 -20.01 -13.07
N LEU A 260 5.13 -18.69 -13.17
CA LEU A 260 6.05 -18.03 -14.09
C LEU A 260 7.52 -18.34 -13.77
N GLU A 261 7.89 -18.37 -12.50
CA GLU A 261 9.24 -18.69 -12.05
C GLU A 261 9.64 -20.11 -12.40
N LEU A 262 8.76 -21.07 -12.10
CA LEU A 262 8.97 -22.48 -12.46
C LEU A 262 9.05 -22.67 -13.98
N LEU A 263 8.19 -22.01 -14.74
CA LEU A 263 8.22 -22.07 -16.20
C LEU A 263 9.51 -21.44 -16.76
N GLY A 264 9.95 -20.32 -16.18
CA GLY A 264 11.22 -19.70 -16.54
C GLY A 264 12.42 -20.61 -16.27
N ALA A 265 12.46 -21.27 -15.12
CA ALA A 265 13.49 -22.24 -14.77
C ALA A 265 13.48 -23.45 -15.71
N ALA A 266 12.31 -24.03 -16.00
CA ALA A 266 12.19 -25.16 -16.93
C ALA A 266 12.63 -24.78 -18.35
N SER A 267 12.24 -23.59 -18.85
CA SER A 267 12.60 -23.15 -20.20
C SER A 267 14.07 -22.79 -20.38
N ALA A 268 14.81 -22.59 -19.30
CA ALA A 268 16.24 -22.28 -19.37
C ALA A 268 17.06 -23.45 -19.92
N SER A 269 16.61 -24.68 -19.73
CA SER A 269 17.26 -25.91 -20.21
C SER A 269 16.88 -26.28 -21.66
N PHE A 270 15.93 -25.57 -22.30
CA PHE A 270 15.46 -25.93 -23.63
C PHE A 270 16.51 -25.65 -24.72
N SER A 271 16.65 -26.61 -25.65
CA SER A 271 17.33 -26.38 -26.91
C SER A 271 16.60 -25.33 -27.76
N GLY A 272 17.25 -24.81 -28.81
CA GLY A 272 16.59 -23.89 -29.72
C GLY A 272 15.32 -24.46 -30.39
N GLU A 273 15.38 -25.73 -30.80
CA GLU A 273 14.24 -26.45 -31.40
C GLU A 273 13.11 -26.69 -30.40
N GLN A 274 13.45 -27.15 -29.19
CA GLN A 274 12.48 -27.34 -28.11
C GLN A 274 11.76 -26.03 -27.77
N ARG A 275 12.49 -24.91 -27.71
CA ARG A 275 11.92 -23.59 -27.45
C ARG A 275 10.97 -23.15 -28.54
N ALA A 276 11.35 -23.31 -29.82
CA ALA A 276 10.50 -22.97 -30.96
C ALA A 276 9.21 -23.82 -30.95
N LEU A 277 9.34 -25.12 -30.74
CA LEU A 277 8.21 -26.02 -30.65
C LEU A 277 7.28 -25.67 -29.48
N PHE A 278 7.86 -25.46 -28.28
CA PHE A 278 7.11 -25.07 -27.08
C PHE A 278 6.33 -23.76 -27.29
N ALA A 279 6.94 -22.77 -27.96
CA ALA A 279 6.28 -21.51 -28.29
C ALA A 279 5.06 -21.71 -29.19
N VAL A 280 5.12 -22.63 -30.15
CA VAL A 280 4.00 -22.96 -31.04
C VAL A 280 2.84 -23.58 -30.25
N TYR A 281 3.12 -24.61 -29.44
CA TYR A 281 2.09 -25.26 -28.62
C TYR A 281 1.48 -24.30 -27.58
N CYS A 282 2.28 -23.45 -26.97
CA CYS A 282 1.81 -22.51 -25.97
C CYS A 282 1.14 -21.24 -26.54
N GLN A 283 1.12 -21.04 -27.85
CA GLN A 283 0.61 -19.81 -28.49
C GLN A 283 -0.82 -19.43 -28.06
N PRO A 284 -1.81 -20.36 -28.02
CA PRO A 284 -3.16 -20.01 -27.57
C PRO A 284 -3.21 -19.62 -26.10
N LEU A 285 -2.47 -20.37 -25.26
CA LEU A 285 -2.34 -20.08 -23.82
C LEU A 285 -1.66 -18.74 -23.56
N GLU A 286 -0.61 -18.43 -24.33
CA GLU A 286 0.08 -17.15 -24.25
C GLU A 286 -0.84 -15.98 -24.59
N ARG A 287 -1.54 -16.05 -25.72
CA ARG A 287 -2.46 -15.01 -26.15
C ARG A 287 -3.50 -14.73 -25.07
N TYR A 288 -4.14 -15.78 -24.55
CA TYR A 288 -5.13 -15.67 -23.50
C TYR A 288 -4.53 -15.07 -22.21
N THR A 289 -3.45 -15.65 -21.71
CA THR A 289 -2.82 -15.26 -20.44
C THR A 289 -2.36 -13.81 -20.49
N ARG A 290 -1.65 -13.41 -21.55
CA ARG A 290 -1.16 -12.04 -21.71
C ARG A 290 -2.30 -11.05 -21.92
N ALA A 291 -3.28 -11.35 -22.76
CA ALA A 291 -4.44 -10.50 -22.97
C ALA A 291 -5.21 -10.28 -21.66
N SER A 292 -5.41 -11.34 -20.87
CA SER A 292 -6.06 -11.25 -19.56
C SER A 292 -5.25 -10.41 -18.57
N MET A 293 -3.93 -10.64 -18.46
CA MET A 293 -3.07 -9.85 -17.56
C MET A 293 -3.04 -8.36 -17.97
N ILE A 294 -2.95 -8.06 -19.26
CA ILE A 294 -2.93 -6.68 -19.75
C ILE A 294 -4.31 -6.04 -19.58
N GLY A 295 -5.39 -6.76 -19.85
CA GLY A 295 -6.77 -6.31 -19.65
C GLY A 295 -7.03 -5.95 -18.19
N MET A 296 -6.66 -6.83 -17.24
CA MET A 296 -6.73 -6.56 -15.80
C MET A 296 -5.89 -5.34 -15.42
N ALA A 297 -4.67 -5.23 -15.93
CA ALA A 297 -3.81 -4.08 -15.65
C ALA A 297 -4.37 -2.75 -16.17
N LEU A 298 -5.03 -2.77 -17.33
CA LEU A 298 -5.74 -1.60 -17.87
C LEU A 298 -6.96 -1.24 -17.04
N ALA A 299 -7.78 -2.23 -16.65
CA ALA A 299 -8.94 -2.03 -15.80
C ALA A 299 -8.55 -1.43 -14.44
N LEU A 300 -7.56 -2.01 -13.78
CA LEU A 300 -7.03 -1.50 -12.51
C LEU A 300 -6.47 -0.08 -12.62
N ARG A 301 -5.85 0.27 -13.74
CA ARG A 301 -5.27 1.59 -13.95
C ARG A 301 -6.31 2.65 -14.31
N SER A 302 -7.24 2.32 -15.21
CA SER A 302 -8.22 3.27 -15.75
C SER A 302 -9.51 3.37 -14.93
N GLY A 303 -9.80 2.37 -14.09
CA GLY A 303 -11.09 2.21 -13.42
C GLY A 303 -12.21 1.76 -14.37
N ARG A 304 -11.90 1.37 -15.61
CA ARG A 304 -12.89 0.88 -16.58
C ARG A 304 -12.96 -0.64 -16.54
N VAL A 305 -14.14 -1.17 -16.21
CA VAL A 305 -14.39 -2.61 -16.05
C VAL A 305 -14.34 -3.37 -17.38
N THR A 306 -14.45 -2.68 -18.52
CA THR A 306 -14.41 -3.27 -19.86
C THR A 306 -13.20 -4.16 -20.11
N GLY A 307 -12.06 -3.90 -19.47
CA GLY A 307 -10.87 -4.76 -19.54
C GLY A 307 -10.98 -6.09 -18.76
N LEU A 308 -12.03 -6.25 -17.93
CA LEU A 308 -12.33 -7.47 -17.17
C LEU A 308 -13.41 -8.32 -17.84
N SER A 309 -14.23 -7.72 -18.70
CA SER A 309 -15.37 -8.38 -19.36
C SER A 309 -14.99 -9.27 -20.56
N PHE A 310 -13.71 -9.52 -20.74
CA PHE A 310 -13.24 -10.48 -21.76
C PHE A 310 -13.67 -11.90 -21.34
N THR A 311 -14.68 -12.44 -22.03
CA THR A 311 -15.45 -13.64 -21.63
C THR A 311 -14.78 -14.97 -22.05
N ALA A 312 -13.60 -14.94 -22.63
CA ALA A 312 -12.94 -16.18 -23.03
C ALA A 312 -12.51 -16.97 -21.78
N SER A 313 -12.93 -18.21 -21.69
CA SER A 313 -12.33 -19.22 -20.82
C SER A 313 -10.90 -19.52 -21.23
N PRO A 314 -10.03 -20.02 -20.35
CA PRO A 314 -8.76 -20.55 -20.77
C PRO A 314 -8.98 -21.54 -21.91
N PRO A 315 -8.23 -21.45 -23.02
CA PRO A 315 -8.41 -22.37 -24.12
C PRO A 315 -8.14 -23.79 -23.63
N ASP A 316 -9.07 -24.69 -23.97
CA ASP A 316 -8.82 -26.11 -23.84
C ASP A 316 -7.97 -26.51 -25.04
N VAL A 317 -6.66 -26.58 -24.85
CA VAL A 317 -5.71 -26.90 -25.91
C VAL A 317 -5.29 -28.36 -25.73
N PRO A 318 -5.60 -29.22 -26.71
CA PRO A 318 -5.18 -30.61 -26.65
C PRO A 318 -3.66 -30.73 -26.65
N ASN A 319 -3.13 -31.79 -26.04
CA ASN A 319 -1.70 -32.11 -26.00
C ASN A 319 -1.14 -32.59 -27.36
N HIS A 320 -1.87 -32.31 -28.45
CA HIS A 320 -1.53 -32.71 -29.81
C HIS A 320 -1.49 -31.44 -30.69
N ASP A 321 -0.59 -31.40 -31.66
CA ASP A 321 -0.57 -30.34 -32.67
C ASP A 321 -1.71 -30.50 -33.70
N ALA A 322 -1.76 -29.59 -34.68
CA ALA A 322 -2.73 -29.65 -35.80
C ALA A 322 -2.58 -30.91 -36.65
N ASP A 323 -1.42 -31.54 -36.61
CA ASP A 323 -1.08 -32.77 -37.37
C ASP A 323 -1.23 -34.04 -36.48
N GLY A 324 -1.72 -33.92 -35.25
CA GLY A 324 -1.97 -35.05 -34.35
C GLY A 324 -0.71 -35.59 -33.65
N GLN A 325 0.44 -34.92 -33.75
CA GLN A 325 1.64 -35.32 -33.04
C GLN A 325 1.55 -34.93 -31.56
N ALA A 326 1.87 -35.90 -30.68
CA ALA A 326 1.92 -35.68 -29.25
C ALA A 326 3.08 -34.75 -28.87
N LEU A 327 2.87 -33.96 -27.83
CA LEU A 327 3.93 -33.12 -27.25
C LEU A 327 5.10 -33.99 -26.79
N PRO A 328 6.36 -33.67 -27.08
CA PRO A 328 7.51 -34.38 -26.54
C PRO A 328 7.49 -34.43 -25.01
N GLU A 329 7.81 -35.59 -24.42
CA GLU A 329 7.79 -35.80 -22.96
C GLU A 329 8.53 -34.71 -22.15
N ALA A 330 9.66 -34.23 -22.69
CA ALA A 330 10.45 -33.16 -22.05
C ALA A 330 9.68 -31.82 -21.94
N LEU A 331 8.64 -31.60 -22.75
CA LEU A 331 7.85 -30.38 -22.79
C LEU A 331 6.50 -30.49 -22.07
N GLU A 332 6.07 -31.71 -21.70
CA GLU A 332 4.76 -31.94 -21.05
C GLU A 332 4.63 -31.20 -19.71
N GLY A 333 5.64 -31.30 -18.84
CA GLY A 333 5.65 -30.63 -17.56
C GLY A 333 5.56 -29.09 -17.67
N PRO A 334 6.43 -28.45 -18.46
CA PRO A 334 6.33 -27.01 -18.75
C PRO A 334 5.01 -26.60 -19.41
N TYR A 335 4.45 -27.42 -20.30
CA TYR A 335 3.16 -27.16 -20.91
C TYR A 335 2.01 -27.19 -19.90
N TRP A 336 2.00 -28.20 -19.02
CA TRP A 336 1.05 -28.25 -17.91
C TRP A 336 1.15 -27.03 -17.00
N LEU A 337 2.37 -26.53 -16.71
CA LEU A 337 2.57 -25.27 -15.97
C LEU A 337 1.95 -24.08 -16.71
N ALA A 338 2.08 -24.00 -18.03
CA ALA A 338 1.48 -22.93 -18.83
C ALA A 338 -0.06 -22.99 -18.79
N GLN A 339 -0.66 -24.18 -18.85
CA GLN A 339 -2.11 -24.36 -18.67
C GLN A 339 -2.57 -23.93 -17.28
N ARG A 340 -1.85 -24.34 -16.22
CA ARG A 340 -2.14 -23.91 -14.84
C ARG A 340 -2.02 -22.41 -14.66
N LEU A 341 -1.00 -21.80 -15.26
CA LEU A 341 -0.84 -20.35 -15.27
C LEU A 341 -2.05 -19.65 -15.89
N ALA A 342 -2.53 -20.12 -17.05
CA ALA A 342 -3.70 -19.58 -17.72
C ALA A 342 -4.96 -19.69 -16.84
N GLY A 343 -5.19 -20.83 -16.19
CA GLY A 343 -6.29 -21.03 -15.27
C GLY A 343 -6.22 -20.11 -14.04
N ARG A 344 -5.04 -19.90 -13.47
CA ARG A 344 -4.85 -18.96 -12.32
C ARG A 344 -5.08 -17.51 -12.72
N VAL A 345 -4.65 -17.11 -13.91
CA VAL A 345 -4.91 -15.78 -14.45
C VAL A 345 -6.41 -15.56 -14.69
N GLY A 346 -7.13 -16.58 -15.19
CA GLY A 346 -8.59 -16.56 -15.30
C GLY A 346 -9.26 -16.38 -13.94
N ARG A 347 -8.83 -17.13 -12.93
CA ARG A 347 -9.37 -17.03 -11.56
C ARG A 347 -9.13 -15.65 -10.95
N LEU A 348 -7.94 -15.10 -11.11
CA LEU A 348 -7.63 -13.74 -10.66
C LEU A 348 -8.55 -12.70 -11.31
N ARG A 349 -8.83 -12.85 -12.61
CA ARG A 349 -9.75 -11.97 -13.35
C ARG A 349 -11.17 -12.05 -12.80
N GLU A 350 -11.67 -13.26 -12.50
CA GLU A 350 -12.99 -13.46 -11.88
C GLU A 350 -13.08 -12.74 -10.54
N LEU A 351 -12.08 -12.92 -9.66
CA LEU A 351 -12.03 -12.25 -8.37
C LEU A 351 -12.04 -10.72 -8.53
N LEU A 352 -11.23 -10.16 -9.44
CA LEU A 352 -11.20 -8.72 -9.68
C LEU A 352 -12.52 -8.21 -10.29
N SER A 353 -13.17 -8.98 -11.13
CA SER A 353 -14.47 -8.63 -11.73
C SER A 353 -15.59 -8.64 -10.68
N GLY A 354 -15.67 -9.70 -9.87
CA GLY A 354 -16.66 -9.82 -8.80
C GLY A 354 -16.57 -8.73 -7.74
N PHE A 355 -15.40 -8.13 -7.56
CA PHE A 355 -15.13 -7.08 -6.55
C PHE A 355 -14.88 -5.69 -7.14
N ASN A 356 -15.26 -5.46 -8.38
CA ASN A 356 -15.00 -4.18 -9.05
C ASN A 356 -15.57 -2.97 -8.30
N GLY A 357 -16.74 -3.08 -7.67
CA GLY A 357 -17.39 -2.03 -6.89
C GLY A 357 -16.57 -1.57 -5.68
N CYS A 358 -15.74 -2.45 -5.10
CA CYS A 358 -14.94 -2.12 -3.93
C CYS A 358 -13.63 -1.39 -4.29
N TRP A 359 -12.92 -1.83 -5.33
CA TRP A 359 -11.64 -1.22 -5.68
C TRP A 359 -11.76 -0.08 -6.71
N ASN A 360 -12.89 0.03 -7.43
CA ASN A 360 -13.10 1.03 -8.47
C ASN A 360 -13.72 2.31 -7.93
N LEU A 361 -13.00 3.02 -7.09
CA LEU A 361 -13.42 4.30 -6.50
C LEU A 361 -13.71 5.39 -7.55
N ASP A 362 -13.20 5.27 -8.77
CA ASP A 362 -13.41 6.23 -9.86
C ASP A 362 -14.76 6.02 -10.56
N GLY A 363 -15.23 4.77 -10.61
CA GLY A 363 -16.52 4.41 -11.22
C GLY A 363 -17.71 4.93 -10.41
N VAL A 364 -17.63 4.86 -9.08
CA VAL A 364 -18.66 5.38 -8.18
C VAL A 364 -18.81 6.90 -8.32
N LYS A 365 -17.69 7.64 -8.44
CA LYS A 365 -17.71 9.10 -8.63
C LYS A 365 -18.22 9.53 -10.02
N ARG A 366 -18.13 8.68 -11.04
CA ARG A 366 -18.71 8.98 -12.38
C ARG A 366 -20.20 8.73 -12.40
N ALA A 367 -20.68 7.64 -11.81
CA ALA A 367 -22.11 7.34 -11.72
C ALA A 367 -22.90 8.41 -10.96
N THR A 368 -22.33 9.00 -9.90
CA THR A 368 -22.92 10.13 -9.17
C THR A 368 -22.85 11.48 -9.93
N ARG A 369 -22.00 11.62 -10.94
CA ARG A 369 -21.94 12.83 -11.79
C ARG A 369 -22.82 12.74 -13.04
N GLU A 370 -23.18 11.55 -13.48
CA GLU A 370 -24.05 11.32 -14.65
C GLU A 370 -25.51 11.11 -14.24
N GLY A 371 -25.80 10.98 -12.95
CA GLY A 371 -27.14 10.80 -12.38
C GLY A 371 -27.65 11.97 -11.52
N GLY A 372 -26.98 13.15 -11.57
CA GLY A 372 -27.37 14.37 -10.88
C GLY A 372 -27.53 15.54 -11.95
#